data_df6da4d3c5a3f1d1a7f884b5eb5c9e6c
#
_entry.id   df6da4d3c5a3f1d1a7f884b5eb5c9e6c
#
_cell.length_a   1.000
_cell.length_b   1.000
_cell.length_c   1.000
_cell.angle_alpha   90.00
_cell.angle_beta   90.00
_cell.angle_gamma   90.00
#
_symmetry.space_group_name_H-M   'P 1'
#
loop_
_entity.id
_entity.type
_entity.pdbx_description
1 polymer ?
#
loop_
_entity_poly.entity_id
_entity_poly.type
_entity_poly.pdbx_seq_one_letter_code
_entity_poly.pdbx_strand_id
1 'polypeptide(L)'
;GTFQGIIEKIDYLTDLGINQIHCMPVYEFEECQTYRNYWGYGEGFYFAPKSAYSSDGDGARGLKDMVKACHKAGIEVVLEMPFCTGADKMMMLECLRYYVMEYHIDGFILNPLVIPIESVHADPVLKKTKIMEHELGFQTVMRRFLKGDEGMIPDVIYWLKHHSEKQGIFNCITDQNGFTLNDLVSYDSKHNE
;
A
#
# COMPACT_ATOMS: atom_id res chain seq x y z
N GLY A 1 -14.73 -6.05 -3.06
CA GLY A 1 -14.14 -6.13 -1.73
C GLY A 1 -14.74 -5.09 -0.80
N THR A 2 -14.93 -5.48 0.44
CA THR A 2 -15.42 -4.61 1.50
C THR A 2 -14.54 -4.74 2.74
N PHE A 3 -14.59 -3.78 3.65
CA PHE A 3 -13.92 -3.87 4.96
C PHE A 3 -14.38 -5.12 5.73
N GLN A 4 -15.69 -5.41 5.71
CA GLN A 4 -16.24 -6.62 6.30
C GLN A 4 -15.67 -7.90 5.65
N GLY A 5 -15.47 -7.91 4.33
CA GLY A 5 -14.86 -9.05 3.63
C GLY A 5 -13.42 -9.35 4.06
N ILE A 6 -12.66 -8.32 4.48
CA ILE A 6 -11.31 -8.53 5.08
C ILE A 6 -11.47 -9.16 6.48
N ILE A 7 -12.41 -8.66 7.30
CA ILE A 7 -12.68 -9.22 8.63
C ILE A 7 -12.99 -10.72 8.54
N GLU A 8 -13.80 -11.12 7.58
CA GLU A 8 -14.18 -12.53 7.35
C GLU A 8 -13.01 -13.42 6.89
N LYS A 9 -11.91 -12.82 6.45
CA LYS A 9 -10.70 -13.52 6.00
C LYS A 9 -9.56 -13.50 7.02
N ILE A 10 -9.73 -12.90 8.19
CA ILE A 10 -8.66 -12.78 9.19
C ILE A 10 -8.13 -14.15 9.62
N ASP A 11 -8.97 -15.13 9.87
CA ASP A 11 -8.53 -16.48 10.25
C ASP A 11 -7.67 -17.10 9.16
N TYR A 12 -8.08 -16.98 7.90
CA TYR A 12 -7.29 -17.42 6.74
C TYR A 12 -5.94 -16.70 6.63
N LEU A 13 -5.92 -15.38 6.82
CA LEU A 13 -4.69 -14.57 6.76
C LEU A 13 -3.73 -14.94 7.90
N THR A 14 -4.25 -15.20 9.08
CA THR A 14 -3.48 -15.64 10.25
C THR A 14 -2.89 -17.03 10.03
N ASP A 15 -3.68 -17.97 9.51
CA ASP A 15 -3.22 -19.33 9.18
C ASP A 15 -2.14 -19.31 8.08
N LEU A 16 -2.25 -18.41 7.13
CA LEU A 16 -1.22 -18.17 6.09
C LEU A 16 0.06 -17.54 6.65
N GLY A 17 0.05 -17.04 7.89
CA GLY A 17 1.20 -16.40 8.54
C GLY A 17 1.35 -14.91 8.20
N ILE A 18 0.28 -14.25 7.74
CA ILE A 18 0.29 -12.82 7.45
C ILE A 18 0.29 -12.03 8.76
N ASN A 19 1.20 -11.08 8.90
CA ASN A 19 1.29 -10.18 10.04
C ASN A 19 1.05 -8.69 9.68
N GLN A 20 0.91 -8.38 8.39
CA GLN A 20 0.63 -7.04 7.90
C GLN A 20 -0.17 -7.10 6.61
N ILE A 21 -1.18 -6.27 6.47
CA ILE A 21 -1.92 -6.08 5.21
C ILE A 21 -1.64 -4.68 4.64
N HIS A 22 -1.45 -4.63 3.32
CA HIS A 22 -1.34 -3.38 2.58
C HIS A 22 -2.63 -3.15 1.82
N CYS A 23 -3.34 -2.09 2.19
CA CYS A 23 -4.57 -1.71 1.51
C CYS A 23 -4.27 -0.65 0.45
N MET A 24 -4.71 -0.88 -0.77
CA MET A 24 -4.83 0.15 -1.79
C MET A 24 -5.76 1.26 -1.29
N PRO A 25 -5.85 2.42 -1.98
CA PRO A 25 -6.60 3.57 -1.48
C PRO A 25 -7.97 3.23 -0.90
N VAL A 26 -8.19 3.62 0.36
CA VAL A 26 -9.43 3.39 1.11
C VAL A 26 -10.31 4.64 1.25
N TYR A 27 -9.86 5.77 0.69
CA TYR A 27 -10.61 7.03 0.69
C TYR A 27 -11.59 7.11 -0.50
N GLU A 28 -12.52 8.05 -0.45
CA GLU A 28 -13.44 8.32 -1.57
C GLU A 28 -12.70 8.86 -2.79
N PHE A 29 -12.92 8.24 -3.94
CA PHE A 29 -12.42 8.63 -5.24
C PHE A 29 -13.47 8.40 -6.32
N GLU A 30 -13.33 9.08 -7.48
CA GLU A 30 -14.23 8.89 -8.62
C GLU A 30 -13.97 7.56 -9.30
N GLU A 31 -14.99 6.70 -9.32
CA GLU A 31 -14.92 5.36 -9.92
C GLU A 31 -15.23 5.32 -11.41
N CYS A 32 -16.07 6.27 -11.86
CA CYS A 32 -16.67 6.25 -13.19
C CYS A 32 -16.24 7.48 -13.99
N GLN A 33 -15.04 7.44 -14.54
CA GLN A 33 -14.56 8.43 -15.52
C GLN A 33 -14.71 7.89 -16.95
N THR A 34 -13.70 8.03 -17.79
CA THR A 34 -13.63 7.43 -19.13
C THR A 34 -13.39 5.91 -19.05
N TYR A 35 -12.84 5.44 -17.96
CA TYR A 35 -12.64 4.04 -17.59
C TYR A 35 -13.01 3.84 -16.12
N ARG A 36 -13.22 2.61 -15.70
CA ARG A 36 -13.52 2.30 -14.31
C ARG A 36 -12.24 2.30 -13.49
N ASN A 37 -12.15 3.20 -12.52
CA ASN A 37 -11.04 3.26 -11.57
C ASN A 37 -11.25 2.22 -10.46
N TYR A 38 -10.57 1.08 -10.57
CA TYR A 38 -10.66 0.02 -9.56
C TYR A 38 -9.68 0.20 -8.40
N TRP A 39 -8.60 0.98 -8.61
CA TRP A 39 -7.48 1.05 -7.67
C TRP A 39 -7.52 2.28 -6.76
N GLY A 40 -8.29 3.30 -7.12
CA GLY A 40 -8.41 4.53 -6.35
C GLY A 40 -7.25 5.50 -6.54
N TYR A 41 -6.43 5.32 -7.57
CA TYR A 41 -5.39 6.29 -7.90
C TYR A 41 -6.00 7.53 -8.56
N GLY A 42 -5.35 8.68 -8.31
CA GLY A 42 -5.81 9.97 -8.78
C GLY A 42 -6.33 10.86 -7.67
N GLU A 43 -7.07 11.89 -8.05
CA GLU A 43 -7.69 12.80 -7.08
C GLU A 43 -8.79 12.12 -6.27
N GLY A 44 -8.89 12.47 -4.99
CA GLY A 44 -9.90 11.93 -4.11
C GLY A 44 -10.12 12.78 -2.87
N PHE A 45 -11.14 12.41 -2.11
CA PHE A 45 -11.45 13.01 -0.82
C PHE A 45 -10.66 12.29 0.27
N TYR A 46 -9.38 12.59 0.39
CA TYR A 46 -8.40 11.85 1.19
C TYR A 46 -8.80 11.62 2.66
N PHE A 47 -9.64 12.48 3.26
CA PHE A 47 -10.11 12.34 4.64
C PHE A 47 -11.37 11.49 4.79
N ALA A 48 -12.00 11.08 3.71
CA ALA A 48 -13.27 10.35 3.73
C ALA A 48 -13.05 8.87 3.38
N PRO A 49 -13.09 7.92 4.32
CA PRO A 49 -13.08 6.50 3.99
C PRO A 49 -14.22 6.12 3.07
N LYS A 50 -13.92 5.27 2.10
CA LYS A 50 -14.82 4.96 0.99
C LYS A 50 -16.07 4.24 1.44
N SER A 51 -17.22 4.88 1.26
CA SER A 51 -18.53 4.38 1.64
C SER A 51 -18.91 3.07 0.92
N ALA A 52 -18.51 2.94 -0.36
CA ALA A 52 -18.74 1.73 -1.15
C ALA A 52 -17.98 0.49 -0.63
N TYR A 53 -16.99 0.67 0.25
CA TYR A 53 -16.29 -0.44 0.90
C TYR A 53 -16.92 -0.88 2.21
N SER A 54 -18.02 -0.27 2.61
CA SER A 54 -18.84 -0.67 3.76
C SER A 54 -20.19 -1.18 3.30
N SER A 55 -20.69 -2.25 3.91
CA SER A 55 -21.97 -2.87 3.55
C SER A 55 -23.19 -2.00 3.85
N ASP A 56 -23.05 -1.06 4.79
CA ASP A 56 -24.11 -0.14 5.22
C ASP A 56 -23.86 1.31 4.76
N GLY A 57 -22.84 1.53 3.95
CA GLY A 57 -22.46 2.85 3.44
C GLY A 57 -21.69 3.73 4.44
N ASP A 58 -21.44 3.26 5.67
CA ASP A 58 -20.60 3.96 6.66
C ASP A 58 -19.12 3.51 6.52
N GLY A 59 -18.41 4.13 5.60
CA GLY A 59 -16.99 3.83 5.33
C GLY A 59 -16.11 4.08 6.56
N ALA A 60 -16.41 5.11 7.35
CA ALA A 60 -15.62 5.43 8.53
C ALA A 60 -15.73 4.34 9.60
N ARG A 61 -16.94 3.88 9.88
CA ARG A 61 -17.17 2.77 10.81
C ARG A 61 -16.58 1.47 10.28
N GLY A 62 -16.82 1.16 9.01
CA GLY A 62 -16.30 -0.05 8.39
C GLY A 62 -14.77 -0.16 8.45
N LEU A 63 -14.07 0.94 8.18
CA LEU A 63 -12.60 0.98 8.31
C LEU A 63 -12.14 0.78 9.75
N LYS A 64 -12.78 1.46 10.74
CA LYS A 64 -12.46 1.28 12.16
C LYS A 64 -12.66 -0.16 12.63
N ASP A 65 -13.75 -0.79 12.25
CA ASP A 65 -14.05 -2.18 12.60
C ASP A 65 -13.03 -3.15 11.99
N MET A 66 -12.63 -2.92 10.74
CA MET A 66 -11.60 -3.71 10.07
C MET A 66 -10.24 -3.58 10.79
N VAL A 67 -9.77 -2.37 11.03
CA VAL A 67 -8.49 -2.14 11.72
C VAL A 67 -8.50 -2.78 13.11
N LYS A 68 -9.56 -2.57 13.88
CA LYS A 68 -9.73 -3.18 15.20
C LYS A 68 -9.70 -4.72 15.17
N ALA A 69 -10.32 -5.32 14.16
CA ALA A 69 -10.33 -6.77 14.00
C ALA A 69 -8.93 -7.29 13.61
N CYS A 70 -8.23 -6.62 12.69
CA CYS A 70 -6.86 -6.93 12.32
C CYS A 70 -5.92 -6.85 13.53
N HIS A 71 -5.97 -5.77 14.30
CA HIS A 71 -5.13 -5.60 15.49
C HIS A 71 -5.38 -6.68 16.55
N LYS A 72 -6.63 -7.10 16.76
CA LYS A 72 -6.94 -8.23 17.67
C LYS A 72 -6.29 -9.55 17.24
N ALA A 73 -6.09 -9.73 15.94
CA ALA A 73 -5.42 -10.90 15.36
C ALA A 73 -3.90 -10.73 15.24
N GLY A 74 -3.34 -9.59 15.68
CA GLY A 74 -1.91 -9.29 15.54
C GLY A 74 -1.48 -8.91 14.12
N ILE A 75 -2.44 -8.47 13.29
CA ILE A 75 -2.19 -8.04 11.91
C ILE A 75 -2.18 -6.51 11.86
N GLU A 76 -1.09 -5.93 11.36
CA GLU A 76 -0.96 -4.50 11.13
C GLU A 76 -1.67 -4.08 9.83
N VAL A 77 -2.12 -2.82 9.80
CA VAL A 77 -2.77 -2.24 8.63
C VAL A 77 -1.96 -1.06 8.10
N VAL A 78 -1.50 -1.18 6.86
CA VAL A 78 -0.77 -0.15 6.12
C VAL A 78 -1.63 0.33 4.96
N LEU A 79 -1.74 1.64 4.77
CA LEU A 79 -2.51 2.25 3.70
C LEU A 79 -1.61 2.83 2.61
N GLU A 80 -1.95 2.58 1.37
CA GLU A 80 -1.38 3.31 0.25
C GLU A 80 -2.07 4.67 0.10
N MET A 81 -1.27 5.76 0.14
CA MET A 81 -1.74 7.13 0.03
C MET A 81 -1.09 7.84 -1.17
N PRO A 82 -1.57 7.58 -2.38
CA PRO A 82 -1.03 8.15 -3.62
C PRO A 82 -1.55 9.57 -3.83
N PHE A 83 -1.09 10.50 -2.99
CA PHE A 83 -1.43 11.90 -3.15
C PHE A 83 -1.07 12.42 -4.55
N CYS A 84 -1.94 13.26 -5.11
CA CYS A 84 -1.69 13.87 -6.41
C CYS A 84 -0.52 14.85 -6.35
N THR A 85 0.25 14.91 -7.43
CA THR A 85 1.31 15.90 -7.60
C THR A 85 0.72 17.32 -7.53
N GLY A 86 1.29 18.15 -6.65
CA GLY A 86 0.81 19.51 -6.42
C GLY A 86 -0.22 19.64 -5.30
N ALA A 87 -0.63 18.55 -4.65
CA ALA A 87 -1.44 18.62 -3.43
C ALA A 87 -0.68 19.39 -2.32
N ASP A 88 -1.42 20.09 -1.47
CA ASP A 88 -0.83 20.88 -0.39
C ASP A 88 -0.14 19.98 0.66
N LYS A 89 1.10 20.31 1.00
CA LYS A 89 1.93 19.50 1.92
C LYS A 89 1.37 19.45 3.34
N MET A 90 0.76 20.53 3.81
CA MET A 90 0.14 20.56 5.14
C MET A 90 -1.10 19.67 5.16
N MET A 91 -1.91 19.72 4.11
CA MET A 91 -3.06 18.84 3.95
C MET A 91 -2.63 17.37 3.95
N MET A 92 -1.55 17.00 3.25
CA MET A 92 -1.05 15.62 3.26
C MET A 92 -0.66 15.17 4.69
N LEU A 93 0.10 15.98 5.44
CA LEU A 93 0.50 15.66 6.82
C LEU A 93 -0.72 15.56 7.75
N GLU A 94 -1.67 16.47 7.65
CA GLU A 94 -2.91 16.42 8.43
C GLU A 94 -3.72 15.15 8.10
N CYS A 95 -3.76 14.76 6.84
CA CYS A 95 -4.44 13.54 6.41
C CYS A 95 -3.79 12.29 7.04
N LEU A 96 -2.46 12.18 6.99
CA LEU A 96 -1.76 11.06 7.62
C LEU A 96 -1.97 11.03 9.15
N ARG A 97 -1.89 12.19 9.82
CA ARG A 97 -2.20 12.30 11.27
C ARG A 97 -3.62 11.84 11.57
N TYR A 98 -4.59 12.26 10.75
CA TYR A 98 -5.99 11.88 10.89
C TYR A 98 -6.17 10.36 10.86
N TYR A 99 -5.57 9.67 9.90
CA TYR A 99 -5.66 8.21 9.82
C TYR A 99 -4.97 7.50 10.99
N VAL A 100 -3.84 8.02 11.47
CA VAL A 100 -3.17 7.46 12.65
C VAL A 100 -4.00 7.67 13.91
N MET A 101 -4.50 8.88 14.13
CA MET A 101 -5.22 9.23 15.37
C MET A 101 -6.63 8.65 15.42
N GLU A 102 -7.34 8.66 14.29
CA GLU A 102 -8.75 8.29 14.24
C GLU A 102 -8.97 6.80 13.92
N TYR A 103 -8.10 6.20 13.13
CA TYR A 103 -8.22 4.81 12.67
C TYR A 103 -7.13 3.90 13.21
N HIS A 104 -6.11 4.43 13.89
CA HIS A 104 -4.96 3.67 14.40
C HIS A 104 -4.20 2.91 13.31
N ILE A 105 -4.03 3.54 12.14
CA ILE A 105 -3.25 2.97 11.05
C ILE A 105 -1.79 2.85 11.45
N ASP A 106 -1.16 1.71 11.15
CA ASP A 106 0.21 1.38 11.55
C ASP A 106 1.27 1.95 10.60
N GLY A 107 0.91 2.18 9.36
CA GLY A 107 1.86 2.67 8.37
C GLY A 107 1.23 3.16 7.07
N PHE A 108 2.08 3.73 6.24
CA PHE A 108 1.70 4.23 4.92
C PHE A 108 2.71 3.85 3.86
N ILE A 109 2.22 3.56 2.66
CA ILE A 109 3.02 3.51 1.43
C ILE A 109 2.91 4.88 0.78
N LEU A 110 4.04 5.57 0.65
CA LEU A 110 4.11 6.95 0.18
C LEU A 110 5.07 7.09 -1.00
N ASN A 111 4.78 8.05 -1.88
CA ASN A 111 5.71 8.44 -2.92
C ASN A 111 6.59 9.61 -2.42
N PRO A 112 7.91 9.40 -2.21
CA PRO A 112 8.81 10.44 -1.69
C PRO A 112 8.99 11.64 -2.64
N LEU A 113 8.65 11.49 -3.91
CA LEU A 113 8.66 12.59 -4.88
C LEU A 113 7.48 13.55 -4.70
N VAL A 114 6.42 13.13 -4.01
CA VAL A 114 5.20 13.91 -3.80
C VAL A 114 5.14 14.48 -2.39
N ILE A 115 5.41 13.67 -1.37
CA ILE A 115 5.39 14.09 0.03
C ILE A 115 6.79 14.17 0.62
N PRO A 116 7.15 15.24 1.36
CA PRO A 116 8.46 15.35 2.01
C PRO A 116 8.56 14.38 3.20
N ILE A 117 9.21 13.25 3.00
CA ILE A 117 9.34 12.17 4.00
C ILE A 117 10.02 12.67 5.29
N GLU A 118 10.99 13.59 5.19
CA GLU A 118 11.60 14.21 6.37
C GLU A 118 10.59 14.93 7.26
N SER A 119 9.58 15.57 6.66
CA SER A 119 8.50 16.22 7.42
C SER A 119 7.62 15.20 8.12
N VAL A 120 7.39 14.03 7.51
CA VAL A 120 6.65 12.92 8.13
C VAL A 120 7.41 12.38 9.34
N HIS A 121 8.71 12.14 9.21
CA HIS A 121 9.55 11.65 10.31
C HIS A 121 9.77 12.67 11.44
N ALA A 122 9.75 13.98 11.13
CA ALA A 122 9.84 15.04 12.11
C ALA A 122 8.53 15.27 12.90
N ASP A 123 7.43 14.76 12.40
CA ASP A 123 6.10 14.96 12.97
C ASP A 123 5.92 14.16 14.28
N PRO A 124 5.46 14.79 15.38
CA PRO A 124 5.30 14.10 16.66
C PRO A 124 4.36 12.91 16.65
N VAL A 125 3.31 12.94 15.81
CA VAL A 125 2.33 11.86 15.66
C VAL A 125 2.87 10.78 14.74
N LEU A 126 3.44 11.17 13.59
CA LEU A 126 3.83 10.26 12.51
C LEU A 126 5.19 9.60 12.71
N LYS A 127 6.08 10.16 13.55
CA LYS A 127 7.47 9.67 13.73
C LYS A 127 7.62 8.21 14.14
N LYS A 128 6.56 7.58 14.64
CA LYS A 128 6.53 6.16 15.02
C LYS A 128 5.75 5.30 14.02
N THR A 129 5.15 5.94 13.01
CA THR A 129 4.38 5.26 11.98
C THR A 129 5.33 4.66 10.94
N LYS A 130 5.04 3.47 10.47
CA LYS A 130 5.83 2.82 9.42
C LYS A 130 5.63 3.56 8.10
N ILE A 131 6.72 4.01 7.50
CA ILE A 131 6.70 4.60 6.15
C ILE A 131 7.39 3.62 5.21
N MET A 132 6.73 3.28 4.13
CA MET A 132 7.17 2.30 3.15
C MET A 132 7.14 2.90 1.75
N GLU A 133 8.03 2.40 0.89
CA GLU A 133 8.08 2.73 -0.54
C GLU A 133 8.25 1.49 -1.40
N HIS A 134 7.80 1.58 -2.65
CA HIS A 134 8.03 0.54 -3.65
C HIS A 134 9.41 0.68 -4.27
N GLU A 135 10.13 -0.43 -4.36
CA GLU A 135 11.45 -0.49 -4.99
C GLU A 135 11.41 -1.31 -6.29
N LEU A 136 11.25 -0.62 -7.41
CA LEU A 136 11.16 -1.26 -8.72
C LEU A 136 12.46 -1.92 -9.17
N GLY A 137 13.60 -1.47 -8.66
CA GLY A 137 14.91 -2.06 -8.95
C GLY A 137 15.03 -3.47 -8.42
N PHE A 138 14.60 -3.73 -7.20
CA PHE A 138 14.50 -5.08 -6.63
C PHE A 138 13.68 -6.00 -7.51
N GLN A 139 12.48 -5.57 -7.88
CA GLN A 139 11.56 -6.35 -8.71
C GLN A 139 12.20 -6.76 -10.05
N THR A 140 12.82 -5.80 -10.72
CA THR A 140 13.49 -6.03 -12.02
C THR A 140 14.63 -7.03 -11.91
N VAL A 141 15.50 -6.86 -10.92
CA VAL A 141 16.67 -7.74 -10.73
C VAL A 141 16.24 -9.15 -10.35
N MET A 142 15.27 -9.29 -9.43
CA MET A 142 14.79 -10.59 -9.01
C MET A 142 14.08 -11.36 -10.13
N ARG A 143 13.31 -10.68 -10.98
CA ARG A 143 12.69 -11.29 -12.16
C ARG A 143 13.74 -11.85 -13.13
N ARG A 144 14.78 -11.08 -13.45
CA ARG A 144 15.87 -11.51 -14.32
C ARG A 144 16.67 -12.67 -13.73
N PHE A 145 16.94 -12.62 -12.42
CA PHE A 145 17.63 -13.70 -11.71
C PHE A 145 16.83 -15.01 -11.73
N LEU A 146 15.53 -14.95 -11.43
CA LEU A 146 14.65 -16.12 -11.43
C LEU A 146 14.44 -16.69 -12.85
N LYS A 147 14.51 -15.85 -13.87
CA LYS A 147 14.49 -16.28 -15.27
C LYS A 147 15.76 -17.04 -15.67
N GLY A 148 16.87 -16.86 -14.95
CA GLY A 148 18.17 -17.49 -15.24
C GLY A 148 19.11 -16.63 -16.07
N ASP A 149 18.91 -15.31 -16.14
CA ASP A 149 19.83 -14.40 -16.81
C ASP A 149 21.21 -14.47 -16.14
N GLU A 150 22.27 -14.53 -16.96
CA GLU A 150 23.64 -14.60 -16.46
C GLU A 150 24.09 -13.29 -15.79
N GLY A 151 25.04 -13.39 -14.87
CA GLY A 151 25.68 -12.23 -14.24
C GLY A 151 24.83 -11.50 -13.19
N MET A 152 23.66 -12.02 -12.80
CA MET A 152 22.74 -11.34 -11.89
C MET A 152 23.11 -11.42 -10.39
N ILE A 153 24.06 -12.28 -10.01
CA ILE A 153 24.40 -12.51 -8.59
C ILE A 153 24.83 -11.24 -7.85
N PRO A 154 25.72 -10.38 -8.38
CA PRO A 154 26.11 -9.15 -7.69
C PRO A 154 24.92 -8.22 -7.42
N ASP A 155 24.01 -8.07 -8.38
CA ASP A 155 22.83 -7.21 -8.26
C ASP A 155 21.85 -7.79 -7.23
N VAL A 156 21.64 -9.10 -7.24
CA VAL A 156 20.82 -9.79 -6.22
C VAL A 156 21.38 -9.57 -4.82
N ILE A 157 22.70 -9.74 -4.64
CA ILE A 157 23.34 -9.50 -3.34
C ILE A 157 23.18 -8.04 -2.91
N TYR A 158 23.34 -7.09 -3.83
CA TYR A 158 23.12 -5.68 -3.56
C TYR A 158 21.71 -5.45 -3.02
N TRP A 159 20.70 -5.89 -3.75
CA TRP A 159 19.29 -5.66 -3.37
C TRP A 159 18.86 -6.40 -2.11
N LEU A 160 19.36 -7.60 -1.85
CA LEU A 160 19.10 -8.32 -0.60
C LEU A 160 19.73 -7.65 0.63
N LYS A 161 20.81 -6.88 0.43
CA LYS A 161 21.46 -6.10 1.49
C LYS A 161 20.98 -4.66 1.55
N HIS A 162 20.29 -4.20 0.50
CA HIS A 162 19.82 -2.84 0.42
C HIS A 162 18.66 -2.62 1.37
N HIS A 163 18.83 -1.68 2.27
CA HIS A 163 17.80 -1.23 3.20
C HIS A 163 17.96 0.26 3.43
N SER A 164 16.84 0.93 3.68
CA SER A 164 16.82 2.32 4.09
C SER A 164 16.86 2.39 5.62
N GLU A 165 17.59 3.37 6.17
CA GLU A 165 17.58 3.65 7.61
C GLU A 165 16.29 4.34 8.06
N LYS A 166 15.56 4.96 7.14
CA LYS A 166 14.42 5.83 7.44
C LYS A 166 13.06 5.27 7.02
N GLN A 167 13.02 4.36 6.08
CA GLN A 167 11.77 3.82 5.50
C GLN A 167 11.88 2.33 5.24
N GLY A 168 10.74 1.65 5.31
CA GLY A 168 10.62 0.28 4.86
C GLY A 168 10.64 0.21 3.33
N ILE A 169 11.29 -0.80 2.79
CA ILE A 169 11.27 -1.08 1.36
C ILE A 169 10.33 -2.26 1.12
N PHE A 170 9.38 -2.08 0.21
CA PHE A 170 8.46 -3.12 -0.17
C PHE A 170 9.05 -3.97 -1.31
N ASN A 171 9.59 -5.10 -0.94
CA ASN A 171 10.21 -6.04 -1.87
C ASN A 171 9.18 -7.07 -2.37
N CYS A 172 8.77 -6.98 -3.62
CA CYS A 172 7.87 -7.93 -4.26
C CYS A 172 8.37 -8.30 -5.66
N ILE A 173 7.95 -9.46 -6.16
CA ILE A 173 8.26 -9.91 -7.53
C ILE A 173 7.16 -9.46 -8.48
N THR A 174 5.93 -9.44 -8.01
CA THR A 174 4.74 -8.98 -8.75
C THR A 174 3.87 -8.11 -7.86
N ASP A 175 3.19 -7.15 -8.46
CA ASP A 175 2.19 -6.29 -7.83
C ASP A 175 1.01 -6.04 -8.79
N GLN A 176 0.09 -5.16 -8.41
CA GLN A 176 -1.07 -4.80 -9.24
C GLN A 176 -0.72 -3.96 -10.48
N ASN A 177 0.46 -3.35 -10.53
CA ASN A 177 0.86 -2.45 -11.62
C ASN A 177 1.60 -3.14 -12.77
N GLY A 178 1.84 -4.44 -12.66
CA GLY A 178 2.63 -5.17 -13.62
C GLY A 178 1.98 -6.46 -14.08
N PHE A 179 2.83 -7.45 -14.30
CA PHE A 179 2.38 -8.79 -14.60
C PHE A 179 1.75 -9.44 -13.38
N THR A 180 0.68 -10.21 -13.58
CA THR A 180 0.31 -11.24 -12.62
C THR A 180 1.43 -12.29 -12.54
N LEU A 181 1.47 -13.09 -11.49
CA LEU A 181 2.48 -14.14 -11.39
C LEU A 181 2.39 -15.15 -12.56
N ASN A 182 1.19 -15.45 -13.03
CA ASN A 182 0.97 -16.31 -14.18
C ASN A 182 1.49 -15.66 -15.48
N ASP A 183 1.17 -14.38 -15.69
CA ASP A 183 1.58 -13.68 -16.91
C ASP A 183 3.09 -13.47 -16.98
N LEU A 184 3.73 -13.29 -15.83
CA LEU A 184 5.19 -13.12 -15.73
C LEU A 184 5.96 -14.32 -16.32
N VAL A 185 5.41 -15.52 -16.21
CA VAL A 185 6.02 -16.75 -16.73
C VAL A 185 5.44 -17.22 -18.06
N SER A 186 4.42 -16.53 -18.57
CA SER A 186 3.69 -16.96 -19.78
C SER A 186 3.83 -16.01 -20.96
N TYR A 187 4.15 -14.73 -20.74
CA TYR A 187 4.12 -13.71 -21.79
C TYR A 187 5.34 -12.80 -21.75
N ASP A 188 5.73 -12.32 -22.95
CA ASP A 188 6.84 -11.34 -23.11
C ASP A 188 6.37 -9.89 -22.87
N SER A 189 5.08 -9.63 -22.91
CA SER A 189 4.47 -8.32 -22.68
C SER A 189 3.20 -8.43 -21.83
N LYS A 190 2.80 -7.33 -21.17
CA LYS A 190 1.59 -7.25 -20.34
C LYS A 190 0.33 -7.50 -21.17
N HIS A 191 -0.58 -8.34 -20.65
CA HIS A 191 -1.86 -8.68 -21.27
C HIS A 191 -3.07 -8.39 -20.36
N ASN A 192 -2.86 -7.94 -19.15
CA ASN A 192 -3.89 -7.58 -18.16
C ASN A 192 -4.10 -6.06 -18.15
N GLU A 193 -4.73 -5.52 -19.17
CA GLU A 193 -5.10 -4.11 -19.25
C GLU A 193 -6.37 -3.80 -18.43
#